data_90bd8169aadddac0f3ebb5034b4e4e77
#
_entry.id   90bd8169aadddac0f3ebb5034b4e4e77
#
_cell.length_a   1.000
_cell.length_b   1.000
_cell.length_c   1.000
_cell.angle_alpha   90.00
_cell.angle_beta   90.00
_cell.angle_gamma   90.00
#
_symmetry.space_group_name_H-M   'P 1'
#
loop_
_entity.id
_entity.type
_entity.pdbx_description
1 polymer ?
#
loop_
_entity_poly.entity_id
_entity_poly.type
_entity_poly.pdbx_seq_one_letter_code
_entity_poly.pdbx_strand_id
1 'polypeptide(L)'
;KQTYKQLETVLNDNAIIATNTSSISINKLASELKNKENFIGVHFFNPVNLMPLVEVIPSQHTSKETIDKVLELLISCGKTPIVVGDCAGFIVNRILLPYLNEAAFILSEGSKIEHIDHLIKGFGMPMGPFTLADTVGIDVGYKVASILREEYGYRMPIAPLIEKMYDANYLGKKSENGGFYKYDGKDDFVNEHVISMLSNNSKIIPDDEIMQRCLYIMINEASRCLEENIVTDASIIDFAMITGTGFPAFRGGLLTYANEIGLRNILESLRQFEKDYGSRFAPSNLLIKLVEEHEDFETGEVLWKR
;
A
#
# COMPACT_ATOMS: atom_id res chain seq x y z
N LYS A 1 -5.53 -18.75 13.28
CA LYS A 1 -5.55 -18.90 14.74
C LYS A 1 -5.37 -20.36 15.18
N GLN A 2 -6.19 -21.30 14.69
CA GLN A 2 -6.10 -22.71 15.08
C GLN A 2 -4.71 -23.32 14.79
N THR A 3 -4.11 -23.00 13.67
CA THR A 3 -2.77 -23.42 13.25
C THR A 3 -1.70 -23.00 14.26
N TYR A 4 -1.74 -21.76 14.75
CA TYR A 4 -0.74 -21.27 15.72
C TYR A 4 -0.88 -21.97 17.08
N LYS A 5 -2.12 -22.22 17.56
CA LYS A 5 -2.34 -23.02 18.79
C LYS A 5 -1.78 -24.43 18.66
N GLN A 6 -1.88 -25.04 17.48
CA GLN A 6 -1.27 -26.37 17.24
C GLN A 6 0.26 -26.29 17.21
N LEU A 7 0.84 -25.23 16.62
CA LEU A 7 2.29 -25.04 16.63
C LEU A 7 2.85 -24.93 18.06
N GLU A 8 2.19 -24.18 18.95
CA GLU A 8 2.62 -24.05 20.35
C GLU A 8 2.69 -25.39 21.08
N THR A 9 1.95 -26.43 20.65
CA THR A 9 1.98 -27.74 21.31
C THR A 9 3.19 -28.60 20.93
N VAL A 10 3.89 -28.25 19.86
CA VAL A 10 5.01 -29.04 19.31
C VAL A 10 6.33 -28.26 19.27
N LEU A 11 6.30 -26.95 19.48
CA LEU A 11 7.48 -26.08 19.51
C LEU A 11 8.04 -25.99 20.94
N ASN A 12 9.34 -25.68 21.02
CA ASN A 12 9.98 -25.30 22.29
C ASN A 12 9.44 -23.97 22.79
N ASP A 13 9.42 -23.76 24.09
CA ASP A 13 8.89 -22.54 24.73
C ASP A 13 9.59 -21.26 24.26
N ASN A 14 10.85 -21.35 23.84
CA ASN A 14 11.64 -20.21 23.34
C ASN A 14 11.55 -20.03 21.81
N ALA A 15 10.75 -20.82 21.11
CA ALA A 15 10.60 -20.71 19.66
C ALA A 15 9.85 -19.43 19.29
N ILE A 16 10.39 -18.69 18.33
CA ILE A 16 9.71 -17.53 17.75
C ILE A 16 8.75 -18.01 16.65
N ILE A 17 7.50 -17.61 16.74
CA ILE A 17 6.50 -17.84 15.71
C ILE A 17 6.32 -16.55 14.89
N ALA A 18 6.72 -16.59 13.64
CA ALA A 18 6.54 -15.48 12.70
C ALA A 18 5.38 -15.76 11.74
N THR A 19 4.59 -14.74 11.44
CA THR A 19 3.49 -14.82 10.46
C THR A 19 3.73 -13.88 9.30
N ASN A 20 3.51 -14.37 8.06
CA ASN A 20 3.62 -13.58 6.82
C ASN A 20 2.24 -13.15 6.31
N THR A 21 1.33 -12.78 7.20
CA THR A 21 0.05 -12.19 6.75
C THR A 21 0.28 -10.80 6.17
N SER A 22 -0.52 -10.42 5.17
CA SER A 22 -0.43 -9.09 4.53
C SER A 22 -1.44 -8.07 5.08
N SER A 23 -2.37 -8.50 5.96
CA SER A 23 -3.48 -7.61 6.34
C SER A 23 -4.18 -7.97 7.65
N ILE A 24 -3.93 -9.17 8.21
CA ILE A 24 -4.56 -9.59 9.46
C ILE A 24 -3.75 -9.02 10.63
N SER A 25 -4.43 -8.34 11.56
CA SER A 25 -3.80 -7.78 12.77
C SER A 25 -3.00 -8.82 13.55
N ILE A 26 -1.74 -8.50 13.83
CA ILE A 26 -0.81 -9.33 14.61
C ILE A 26 -1.29 -9.43 16.06
N ASN A 27 -1.84 -8.34 16.61
CA ASN A 27 -2.46 -8.34 17.95
C ASN A 27 -3.63 -9.33 18.03
N LYS A 28 -4.52 -9.35 17.02
CA LYS A 28 -5.65 -10.30 16.95
C LYS A 28 -5.19 -11.75 16.82
N LEU A 29 -4.05 -12.01 16.19
CA LEU A 29 -3.46 -13.35 16.11
C LEU A 29 -2.78 -13.75 17.41
N ALA A 30 -1.99 -12.86 17.99
CA ALA A 30 -1.27 -13.09 19.25
C ALA A 30 -2.20 -13.33 20.45
N SER A 31 -3.40 -12.73 20.45
CA SER A 31 -4.33 -12.80 21.60
C SER A 31 -4.69 -14.23 22.02
N GLU A 32 -4.64 -15.19 21.10
CA GLU A 32 -5.02 -16.59 21.29
C GLU A 32 -3.84 -17.48 21.71
N LEU A 33 -2.61 -16.96 21.73
CA LEU A 33 -1.40 -17.70 22.04
C LEU A 33 -1.05 -17.62 23.51
N LYS A 34 -0.32 -18.62 24.01
CA LYS A 34 0.24 -18.64 25.36
C LYS A 34 1.50 -17.78 25.42
N ASN A 35 2.44 -18.04 24.48
CA ASN A 35 3.74 -17.35 24.42
C ASN A 35 3.68 -16.15 23.47
N LYS A 36 2.87 -15.15 23.83
CA LYS A 36 2.61 -13.95 22.99
C LYS A 36 3.86 -13.13 22.75
N GLU A 37 4.82 -13.17 23.66
CA GLU A 37 6.09 -12.44 23.59
C GLU A 37 7.00 -12.95 22.48
N ASN A 38 6.81 -14.20 22.02
CA ASN A 38 7.54 -14.84 20.95
C ASN A 38 6.77 -14.87 19.63
N PHE A 39 5.69 -14.07 19.50
CA PHE A 39 4.91 -13.98 18.27
C PHE A 39 5.10 -12.64 17.59
N ILE A 40 5.32 -12.65 16.25
CA ILE A 40 5.63 -11.43 15.47
C ILE A 40 5.14 -11.56 14.03
N GLY A 41 4.78 -10.44 13.42
CA GLY A 41 4.56 -10.34 11.98
C GLY A 41 5.88 -10.12 11.25
N VAL A 42 6.08 -10.82 10.13
CA VAL A 42 7.20 -10.66 9.22
C VAL A 42 6.66 -10.71 7.80
N HIS A 43 6.39 -9.53 7.24
CA HIS A 43 5.75 -9.41 5.95
C HIS A 43 6.77 -9.18 4.84
N PHE A 44 6.88 -10.17 3.96
CA PHE A 44 7.76 -10.12 2.77
C PHE A 44 7.00 -9.61 1.55
N PHE A 45 7.75 -8.99 0.64
CA PHE A 45 7.22 -8.53 -0.66
C PHE A 45 7.59 -9.50 -1.77
N ASN A 46 6.65 -9.68 -2.70
CA ASN A 46 6.83 -10.60 -3.83
C ASN A 46 7.49 -9.90 -5.03
N PRO A 47 8.49 -10.51 -5.66
CA PRO A 47 9.13 -11.81 -5.38
C PRO A 47 10.10 -11.73 -4.19
N VAL A 48 9.96 -12.65 -3.23
CA VAL A 48 10.72 -12.63 -1.97
C VAL A 48 12.23 -12.62 -2.17
N ASN A 49 12.73 -13.28 -3.20
CA ASN A 49 14.17 -13.34 -3.50
C ASN A 49 14.73 -12.04 -4.09
N LEU A 50 13.91 -11.18 -4.65
CA LEU A 50 14.33 -9.94 -5.30
C LEU A 50 14.06 -8.70 -4.41
N MET A 51 12.93 -8.69 -3.71
CA MET A 51 12.52 -7.54 -2.90
C MET A 51 13.31 -7.49 -1.59
N PRO A 52 14.05 -6.38 -1.33
CA PRO A 52 14.87 -6.27 -0.13
C PRO A 52 14.05 -5.96 1.12
N LEU A 53 12.95 -5.23 0.99
CA LEU A 53 12.13 -4.76 2.11
C LEU A 53 11.43 -5.91 2.83
N VAL A 54 11.41 -5.82 4.16
CA VAL A 54 10.57 -6.66 5.03
C VAL A 54 9.96 -5.78 6.12
N GLU A 55 8.64 -5.79 6.24
CA GLU A 55 7.97 -5.17 7.37
C GLU A 55 7.97 -6.14 8.56
N VAL A 56 8.47 -5.68 9.70
CA VAL A 56 8.46 -6.40 10.98
C VAL A 56 7.41 -5.75 11.87
N ILE A 57 6.39 -6.52 12.24
CA ILE A 57 5.21 -6.01 12.91
C ILE A 57 5.10 -6.67 14.30
N PRO A 58 5.59 -6.05 15.36
CA PRO A 58 5.39 -6.53 16.71
C PRO A 58 3.92 -6.43 17.11
N SER A 59 3.44 -7.40 17.89
CA SER A 59 2.22 -7.22 18.69
C SER A 59 2.54 -6.39 19.95
N GLN A 60 1.52 -5.91 20.62
CA GLN A 60 1.67 -5.24 21.92
C GLN A 60 2.34 -6.09 23.00
N HIS A 61 2.47 -7.40 22.78
CA HIS A 61 3.06 -8.37 23.71
C HIS A 61 4.45 -8.86 23.25
N THR A 62 4.84 -8.59 22.01
CA THR A 62 6.12 -9.07 21.45
C THR A 62 7.28 -8.49 22.24
N SER A 63 8.18 -9.36 22.72
CA SER A 63 9.35 -8.91 23.48
C SER A 63 10.38 -8.22 22.61
N LYS A 64 11.16 -7.29 23.22
CA LYS A 64 12.28 -6.66 22.53
C LYS A 64 13.28 -7.69 22.02
N GLU A 65 13.55 -8.73 22.80
CA GLU A 65 14.45 -9.82 22.43
C GLU A 65 13.99 -10.53 21.15
N THR A 66 12.68 -10.79 21.02
CA THR A 66 12.09 -11.38 19.81
C THR A 66 12.27 -10.46 18.61
N ILE A 67 12.04 -9.15 18.76
CA ILE A 67 12.25 -8.17 17.69
C ILE A 67 13.69 -8.17 17.26
N ASP A 68 14.63 -8.04 18.20
CA ASP A 68 16.07 -7.94 17.92
C ASP A 68 16.56 -9.20 17.17
N LYS A 69 16.18 -10.40 17.62
CA LYS A 69 16.53 -11.68 16.97
C LYS A 69 15.99 -11.79 15.53
N VAL A 70 14.75 -11.32 15.31
CA VAL A 70 14.15 -11.34 13.97
C VAL A 70 14.84 -10.36 13.06
N LEU A 71 15.16 -9.15 13.54
CA LEU A 71 15.92 -8.16 12.76
C LEU A 71 17.31 -8.69 12.38
N GLU A 72 18.05 -9.28 13.31
CA GLU A 72 19.37 -9.89 13.05
C GLU A 72 19.27 -10.99 12.00
N LEU A 73 18.28 -11.88 12.11
CA LEU A 73 18.05 -12.94 11.14
C LEU A 73 17.78 -12.37 9.74
N LEU A 74 16.88 -11.39 9.62
CA LEU A 74 16.52 -10.80 8.34
C LEU A 74 17.70 -10.08 7.68
N ILE A 75 18.49 -9.34 8.47
CA ILE A 75 19.72 -8.68 8.00
C ILE A 75 20.72 -9.73 7.52
N SER A 76 20.91 -10.84 8.26
CA SER A 76 21.82 -11.92 7.86
C SER A 76 21.38 -12.62 6.56
N CYS A 77 20.09 -12.59 6.25
CA CYS A 77 19.51 -13.06 4.99
C CYS A 77 19.61 -12.03 3.85
N GLY A 78 20.28 -10.89 4.06
CA GLY A 78 20.41 -9.83 3.06
C GLY A 78 19.14 -9.02 2.85
N LYS A 79 18.21 -9.00 3.83
CA LYS A 79 17.00 -8.19 3.81
C LYS A 79 17.21 -6.86 4.53
N THR A 80 16.36 -5.90 4.22
CA THR A 80 16.31 -4.61 4.90
C THR A 80 15.00 -4.50 5.67
N PRO A 81 14.99 -4.90 6.94
CA PRO A 81 13.78 -4.86 7.76
C PRO A 81 13.50 -3.44 8.26
N ILE A 82 12.21 -3.09 8.34
CA ILE A 82 11.67 -1.92 9.03
C ILE A 82 10.68 -2.38 10.10
N VAL A 83 10.68 -1.73 11.26
CA VAL A 83 9.70 -2.02 12.33
C VAL A 83 8.54 -1.05 12.18
N VAL A 84 7.34 -1.61 12.12
CA VAL A 84 6.10 -0.86 11.91
C VAL A 84 5.00 -1.29 12.88
N GLY A 85 4.06 -0.40 13.18
CA GLY A 85 2.91 -0.70 14.02
C GLY A 85 1.93 -1.68 13.36
N ASP A 86 1.17 -2.39 14.19
CA ASP A 86 0.13 -3.31 13.75
C ASP A 86 -1.10 -2.54 13.28
N CYS A 87 -1.35 -2.54 12.00
CA CYS A 87 -2.55 -1.98 11.37
C CYS A 87 -2.94 -2.79 10.13
N ALA A 88 -4.16 -2.63 9.65
CA ALA A 88 -4.59 -3.29 8.42
C ALA A 88 -3.77 -2.83 7.22
N GLY A 89 -3.19 -3.79 6.48
CA GLY A 89 -2.34 -3.52 5.32
C GLY A 89 -0.93 -3.01 5.65
N PHE A 90 -0.59 -2.90 6.92
CA PHE A 90 0.68 -2.34 7.43
C PHE A 90 0.98 -0.99 6.78
N ILE A 91 2.22 -0.66 6.38
CA ILE A 91 2.50 0.63 5.73
C ILE A 91 2.29 0.53 4.22
N VAL A 92 2.98 -0.42 3.56
CA VAL A 92 3.09 -0.39 2.10
C VAL A 92 1.75 -0.65 1.43
N ASN A 93 1.03 -1.70 1.82
CA ASN A 93 -0.28 -1.98 1.21
C ASN A 93 -1.33 -0.93 1.57
N ARG A 94 -1.28 -0.40 2.79
CA ARG A 94 -2.19 0.65 3.25
C ARG A 94 -2.05 1.93 2.41
N ILE A 95 -0.83 2.30 2.02
CA ILE A 95 -0.56 3.48 1.20
C ILE A 95 -0.79 3.19 -0.29
N LEU A 96 -0.42 2.00 -0.77
CA LEU A 96 -0.46 1.64 -2.18
C LEU A 96 -1.88 1.36 -2.69
N LEU A 97 -2.71 0.65 -1.91
CA LEU A 97 -4.02 0.21 -2.41
C LEU A 97 -4.99 1.36 -2.73
N PRO A 98 -5.08 2.46 -1.96
CA PRO A 98 -5.88 3.61 -2.36
C PRO A 98 -5.51 4.19 -3.73
N TYR A 99 -4.23 4.21 -4.06
CA TYR A 99 -3.74 4.64 -5.37
C TYR A 99 -4.22 3.73 -6.51
N LEU A 100 -4.08 2.41 -6.36
CA LEU A 100 -4.56 1.45 -7.36
C LEU A 100 -6.08 1.55 -7.54
N ASN A 101 -6.78 1.72 -6.45
CA ASN A 101 -8.23 1.86 -6.43
C ASN A 101 -8.67 3.19 -7.05
N GLU A 102 -7.95 4.30 -6.81
CA GLU A 102 -8.25 5.59 -7.42
C GLU A 102 -8.04 5.57 -8.94
N ALA A 103 -7.01 4.89 -9.43
CA ALA A 103 -6.85 4.67 -10.86
C ALA A 103 -8.07 3.97 -11.49
N ALA A 104 -8.68 3.00 -10.78
CA ALA A 104 -9.89 2.34 -11.25
C ALA A 104 -11.15 3.26 -11.24
N PHE A 105 -11.24 4.21 -10.29
CA PHE A 105 -12.28 5.26 -10.34
C PHE A 105 -12.06 6.18 -11.54
N ILE A 106 -10.84 6.67 -11.76
CA ILE A 106 -10.48 7.54 -12.89
C ILE A 106 -10.77 6.85 -14.23
N LEU A 107 -10.46 5.56 -14.34
CA LEU A 107 -10.82 4.76 -15.52
C LEU A 107 -12.32 4.72 -15.72
N SER A 108 -13.10 4.51 -14.65
CA SER A 108 -14.57 4.45 -14.69
C SER A 108 -15.22 5.80 -15.03
N GLU A 109 -14.49 6.91 -14.86
CA GLU A 109 -14.93 8.26 -15.21
C GLU A 109 -14.68 8.61 -16.70
N GLY A 110 -13.89 7.81 -17.42
CA GLY A 110 -13.70 7.96 -18.87
C GLY A 110 -12.27 8.02 -19.37
N SER A 111 -11.28 7.96 -18.49
CA SER A 111 -9.87 7.84 -18.90
C SER A 111 -9.56 6.45 -19.49
N LYS A 112 -8.39 6.30 -20.11
CA LYS A 112 -7.95 5.03 -20.72
C LYS A 112 -6.90 4.34 -19.87
N ILE A 113 -6.93 3.00 -19.85
CA ILE A 113 -5.96 2.15 -19.13
C ILE A 113 -4.53 2.53 -19.49
N GLU A 114 -4.20 2.50 -20.78
CA GLU A 114 -2.85 2.76 -21.29
C GLU A 114 -2.39 4.18 -20.98
N HIS A 115 -3.31 5.14 -21.00
CA HIS A 115 -3.00 6.54 -20.73
C HIS A 115 -2.60 6.75 -19.27
N ILE A 116 -3.38 6.21 -18.32
CA ILE A 116 -3.08 6.30 -16.89
C ILE A 116 -1.76 5.57 -16.59
N ASP A 117 -1.58 4.35 -17.12
CA ASP A 117 -0.34 3.58 -16.94
C ASP A 117 0.88 4.35 -17.50
N HIS A 118 0.73 4.99 -18.66
CA HIS A 118 1.79 5.79 -19.29
C HIS A 118 2.18 7.00 -18.43
N LEU A 119 1.20 7.76 -17.94
CA LEU A 119 1.44 8.92 -17.07
C LEU A 119 2.21 8.55 -15.81
N ILE A 120 1.77 7.51 -15.13
CA ILE A 120 2.40 7.04 -13.89
C ILE A 120 3.82 6.49 -14.14
N LYS A 121 4.04 5.79 -15.25
CA LYS A 121 5.39 5.39 -15.67
C LYS A 121 6.26 6.61 -16.02
N GLY A 122 5.68 7.62 -16.68
CA GLY A 122 6.35 8.90 -16.96
C GLY A 122 6.76 9.66 -15.69
N PHE A 123 6.02 9.52 -14.60
CA PHE A 123 6.40 10.05 -13.29
C PHE A 123 7.66 9.37 -12.72
N GLY A 124 7.92 8.11 -13.11
CA GLY A 124 9.08 7.33 -12.70
C GLY A 124 8.75 6.02 -11.98
N MET A 125 7.46 5.66 -11.85
CA MET A 125 7.08 4.35 -11.32
C MET A 125 7.50 3.23 -12.28
N PRO A 126 7.92 2.05 -11.79
CA PRO A 126 8.37 0.94 -12.64
C PRO A 126 7.23 0.37 -13.50
N MET A 127 6.00 0.47 -13.01
CA MET A 127 4.78 0.01 -13.67
C MET A 127 3.65 1.01 -13.45
N GLY A 128 2.72 1.09 -14.42
CA GLY A 128 1.47 1.78 -14.19
C GLY A 128 0.54 0.99 -13.24
N PRO A 129 -0.51 1.62 -12.72
CA PRO A 129 -1.38 1.03 -11.70
C PRO A 129 -2.09 -0.24 -12.18
N PHE A 130 -2.50 -0.29 -13.43
CA PHE A 130 -3.23 -1.45 -13.98
C PHE A 130 -2.30 -2.62 -14.28
N THR A 131 -1.11 -2.34 -14.83
CA THR A 131 -0.05 -3.35 -14.99
C THR A 131 0.36 -3.93 -13.64
N LEU A 132 0.46 -3.10 -12.60
CA LEU A 132 0.78 -3.55 -11.24
C LEU A 132 -0.36 -4.39 -10.65
N ALA A 133 -1.62 -3.94 -10.76
CA ALA A 133 -2.79 -4.66 -10.27
C ALA A 133 -2.90 -6.06 -10.90
N ASP A 134 -2.67 -6.18 -12.20
CA ASP A 134 -2.67 -7.46 -12.92
C ASP A 134 -1.51 -8.37 -12.50
N THR A 135 -0.34 -7.79 -12.20
CA THR A 135 0.84 -8.54 -11.77
C THR A 135 0.68 -9.10 -10.36
N VAL A 136 0.13 -8.31 -9.45
CA VAL A 136 -0.19 -8.73 -8.06
C VAL A 136 -1.33 -9.75 -8.06
N GLY A 137 -2.32 -9.52 -8.89
CA GLY A 137 -3.57 -10.26 -8.99
C GLY A 137 -4.72 -9.51 -8.33
N ILE A 138 -5.79 -9.32 -9.11
CA ILE A 138 -7.01 -8.62 -8.66
C ILE A 138 -7.64 -9.32 -7.46
N ASP A 139 -7.57 -10.65 -7.39
CA ASP A 139 -8.08 -11.43 -6.26
C ASP A 139 -7.34 -11.14 -4.95
N VAL A 140 -6.02 -10.97 -5.03
CA VAL A 140 -5.19 -10.59 -3.88
C VAL A 140 -5.49 -9.16 -3.47
N GLY A 141 -5.46 -8.23 -4.44
CA GLY A 141 -5.77 -6.83 -4.23
C GLY A 141 -7.16 -6.61 -3.62
N TYR A 142 -8.18 -7.28 -4.16
CA TYR A 142 -9.56 -7.18 -3.68
C TYR A 142 -9.73 -7.67 -2.23
N LYS A 143 -9.09 -8.80 -1.88
CA LYS A 143 -9.13 -9.34 -0.50
C LYS A 143 -8.51 -8.36 0.50
N VAL A 144 -7.34 -7.79 0.17
CA VAL A 144 -6.70 -6.80 1.04
C VAL A 144 -7.52 -5.52 1.10
N ALA A 145 -8.02 -5.01 -0.04
CA ALA A 145 -8.89 -3.84 -0.09
C ALA A 145 -10.17 -4.02 0.74
N SER A 146 -10.75 -5.23 0.76
CA SER A 146 -11.92 -5.54 1.59
C SER A 146 -11.62 -5.43 3.09
N ILE A 147 -10.45 -5.89 3.53
CA ILE A 147 -10.00 -5.75 4.92
C ILE A 147 -9.75 -4.27 5.26
N LEU A 148 -9.12 -3.51 4.34
CA LEU A 148 -8.91 -2.07 4.54
C LEU A 148 -10.25 -1.31 4.61
N ARG A 149 -11.22 -1.67 3.75
CA ARG A 149 -12.58 -1.09 3.79
C ARG A 149 -13.30 -1.40 5.10
N GLU A 150 -13.19 -2.62 5.62
CA GLU A 150 -13.77 -3.00 6.91
C GLU A 150 -13.15 -2.20 8.07
N GLU A 151 -11.83 -1.99 8.08
CA GLU A 151 -11.12 -1.30 9.15
C GLU A 151 -11.24 0.24 9.07
N TYR A 152 -11.12 0.81 7.86
CA TYR A 152 -11.02 2.26 7.66
C TYR A 152 -12.29 2.89 7.09
N GLY A 153 -13.28 2.10 6.70
CA GLY A 153 -14.60 2.57 6.26
C GLY A 153 -14.54 3.44 5.00
N TYR A 154 -15.13 4.64 5.10
CA TYR A 154 -15.29 5.57 3.97
C TYR A 154 -13.99 6.04 3.32
N ARG A 155 -12.87 5.94 4.03
CA ARG A 155 -11.54 6.30 3.50
C ARG A 155 -11.04 5.33 2.44
N MET A 156 -11.46 4.08 2.50
CA MET A 156 -10.98 2.97 1.67
C MET A 156 -12.13 2.31 0.90
N PRO A 157 -12.91 3.07 0.09
CA PRO A 157 -13.95 2.46 -0.74
C PRO A 157 -13.28 1.58 -1.80
N ILE A 158 -13.97 0.55 -2.26
CA ILE A 158 -13.52 -0.26 -3.41
C ILE A 158 -14.23 0.25 -4.65
N ALA A 159 -13.47 0.48 -5.72
CA ALA A 159 -14.04 0.88 -7.01
C ALA A 159 -14.94 -0.24 -7.56
N PRO A 160 -16.18 0.06 -7.99
CA PRO A 160 -17.13 -0.95 -8.45
C PRO A 160 -16.60 -1.82 -9.59
N LEU A 161 -15.70 -1.29 -10.41
CA LEU A 161 -15.05 -2.06 -11.47
C LEU A 161 -14.21 -3.22 -10.91
N ILE A 162 -13.49 -3.00 -9.82
CA ILE A 162 -12.66 -4.04 -9.19
C ILE A 162 -13.53 -5.19 -8.65
N GLU A 163 -14.69 -4.87 -8.05
CA GLU A 163 -15.65 -5.90 -7.59
C GLU A 163 -16.19 -6.70 -8.78
N LYS A 164 -16.59 -6.03 -9.88
CA LYS A 164 -17.08 -6.69 -11.11
C LYS A 164 -16.01 -7.59 -11.73
N MET A 165 -14.76 -7.13 -11.80
CA MET A 165 -13.63 -7.91 -12.33
C MET A 165 -13.39 -9.16 -11.49
N TYR A 166 -13.39 -9.01 -10.15
CA TYR A 166 -13.23 -10.14 -9.23
C TYR A 166 -14.33 -11.19 -9.41
N ASP A 167 -15.62 -10.77 -9.42
CA ASP A 167 -16.78 -11.66 -9.57
C ASP A 167 -16.80 -12.37 -10.93
N ALA A 168 -16.30 -11.71 -11.97
CA ALA A 168 -16.23 -12.25 -13.33
C ALA A 168 -14.92 -13.00 -13.64
N ASN A 169 -14.03 -13.22 -12.63
CA ASN A 169 -12.76 -13.92 -12.75
C ASN A 169 -11.76 -13.29 -13.74
N TYR A 170 -11.74 -11.95 -13.85
CA TYR A 170 -10.67 -11.19 -14.52
C TYR A 170 -9.60 -10.85 -13.49
N LEU A 171 -8.74 -11.83 -13.16
CA LEU A 171 -7.90 -11.79 -11.96
C LEU A 171 -6.45 -11.34 -12.21
N GLY A 172 -6.12 -10.90 -13.43
CA GLY A 172 -4.81 -10.42 -13.79
C GLY A 172 -3.96 -11.45 -14.54
N LYS A 173 -2.65 -11.24 -14.54
CA LYS A 173 -1.68 -11.98 -15.38
C LYS A 173 -1.67 -13.50 -15.20
N LYS A 174 -2.10 -14.00 -14.05
CA LYS A 174 -2.16 -15.44 -13.73
C LYS A 174 -3.47 -16.10 -14.15
N SER A 175 -4.45 -15.32 -14.62
CA SER A 175 -5.77 -15.78 -15.04
C SER A 175 -5.84 -15.94 -16.55
N GLU A 176 -6.47 -16.99 -17.04
CA GLU A 176 -6.75 -17.19 -18.48
C GLU A 176 -7.57 -16.05 -19.08
N ASN A 177 -8.44 -15.41 -18.27
CA ASN A 177 -9.22 -14.26 -18.67
C ASN A 177 -8.42 -12.95 -18.71
N GLY A 178 -7.18 -12.94 -18.18
CA GLY A 178 -6.41 -11.74 -17.97
C GLY A 178 -6.96 -10.89 -16.82
N GLY A 179 -6.65 -9.61 -16.85
CA GLY A 179 -7.14 -8.57 -15.95
C GLY A 179 -7.50 -7.33 -16.75
N PHE A 180 -6.93 -6.18 -16.40
CA PHE A 180 -7.01 -4.96 -17.20
C PHE A 180 -6.41 -5.14 -18.59
N TYR A 181 -5.39 -5.99 -18.67
CA TYR A 181 -4.75 -6.42 -19.90
C TYR A 181 -5.01 -7.92 -20.15
N LYS A 182 -5.00 -8.29 -21.43
CA LYS A 182 -4.82 -9.66 -21.89
C LYS A 182 -3.35 -9.89 -22.21
N TYR A 183 -2.87 -11.04 -21.80
CA TYR A 183 -1.45 -11.45 -21.93
C TYR A 183 -1.38 -12.58 -22.94
N ASP A 184 -0.87 -12.31 -24.14
CA ASP A 184 -0.68 -13.33 -25.20
C ASP A 184 0.78 -13.38 -25.62
N GLY A 185 1.54 -14.24 -24.95
CA GLY A 185 2.97 -14.44 -25.22
C GLY A 185 3.82 -13.20 -24.86
N LYS A 186 4.18 -12.38 -25.85
CA LYS A 186 5.02 -11.20 -25.66
C LYS A 186 4.26 -9.88 -25.69
N ASP A 187 3.03 -9.89 -26.15
CA ASP A 187 2.22 -8.70 -26.36
C ASP A 187 1.11 -8.61 -25.30
N ASP A 188 0.96 -7.43 -24.73
CA ASP A 188 -0.07 -7.12 -23.75
C ASP A 188 -1.09 -6.18 -24.43
N PHE A 189 -2.37 -6.57 -24.42
CA PHE A 189 -3.45 -5.79 -25.05
C PHE A 189 -4.46 -5.38 -23.99
N VAL A 190 -5.07 -4.21 -24.14
CA VAL A 190 -6.21 -3.82 -23.31
C VAL A 190 -7.31 -4.87 -23.39
N ASN A 191 -7.84 -5.26 -22.25
CA ASN A 191 -8.89 -6.27 -22.19
C ASN A 191 -10.26 -5.64 -22.46
N GLU A 192 -10.74 -5.79 -23.70
CA GLU A 192 -12.02 -5.23 -24.16
C GLU A 192 -13.22 -5.70 -23.32
N HIS A 193 -13.14 -6.89 -22.72
CA HIS A 193 -14.20 -7.36 -21.81
C HIS A 193 -14.26 -6.50 -20.53
N VAL A 194 -13.11 -6.08 -19.99
CA VAL A 194 -13.07 -5.19 -18.83
C VAL A 194 -13.59 -3.80 -19.22
N ILE A 195 -13.21 -3.30 -20.41
CA ILE A 195 -13.76 -2.04 -20.93
C ILE A 195 -15.29 -2.10 -21.06
N SER A 196 -15.85 -3.23 -21.50
CA SER A 196 -17.30 -3.40 -21.62
C SER A 196 -18.07 -3.38 -20.29
N MET A 197 -17.36 -3.56 -19.14
CA MET A 197 -17.96 -3.45 -17.81
C MET A 197 -18.13 -2.00 -17.34
N LEU A 198 -17.44 -1.06 -18.02
CA LEU A 198 -17.52 0.36 -17.71
C LEU A 198 -18.84 0.95 -18.23
N SER A 199 -19.35 1.95 -17.52
CA SER A 199 -20.41 2.80 -18.03
C SER A 199 -19.83 3.71 -19.13
N ASN A 200 -20.67 4.10 -20.10
CA ASN A 200 -20.27 5.04 -21.17
C ASN A 200 -20.06 6.47 -20.59
N ASN A 201 -19.06 6.62 -19.75
CA ASN A 201 -18.60 7.92 -19.28
C ASN A 201 -17.50 8.42 -20.22
N SER A 202 -17.60 9.70 -20.60
CA SER A 202 -16.64 10.35 -21.51
C SER A 202 -16.09 11.63 -20.90
N LYS A 203 -15.91 11.64 -19.56
CA LYS A 203 -15.29 12.79 -18.90
C LYS A 203 -13.81 12.89 -19.35
N ILE A 204 -13.43 14.05 -19.81
CA ILE A 204 -12.02 14.34 -20.08
C ILE A 204 -11.41 14.79 -18.74
N ILE A 205 -10.49 14.00 -18.22
CA ILE A 205 -9.77 14.32 -16.97
C ILE A 205 -8.36 14.77 -17.38
N PRO A 206 -7.92 15.97 -16.95
CA PRO A 206 -6.58 16.46 -17.24
C PRO A 206 -5.48 15.54 -16.65
N ASP A 207 -4.33 15.49 -17.32
CA ASP A 207 -3.22 14.63 -16.92
C ASP A 207 -2.68 14.96 -15.54
N ASP A 208 -2.62 16.23 -15.19
CA ASP A 208 -2.21 16.71 -13.87
C ASP A 208 -3.21 16.30 -12.78
N GLU A 209 -4.52 16.32 -13.06
CA GLU A 209 -5.55 15.84 -12.12
C GLU A 209 -5.43 14.32 -11.91
N ILE A 210 -5.20 13.54 -12.97
CA ILE A 210 -4.96 12.08 -12.86
C ILE A 210 -3.78 11.83 -11.92
N MET A 211 -2.67 12.52 -12.16
CA MET A 211 -1.45 12.39 -11.36
C MET A 211 -1.67 12.80 -9.91
N GLN A 212 -2.31 13.94 -9.68
CA GLN A 212 -2.59 14.46 -8.35
C GLN A 212 -3.51 13.52 -7.56
N ARG A 213 -4.59 13.04 -8.16
CA ARG A 213 -5.52 12.11 -7.49
C ARG A 213 -4.80 10.84 -7.07
N CYS A 214 -3.99 10.27 -7.96
CA CYS A 214 -3.24 9.05 -7.67
C CYS A 214 -2.18 9.24 -6.59
N LEU A 215 -1.41 10.33 -6.63
CA LEU A 215 -0.29 10.54 -5.71
C LEU A 215 -0.73 11.16 -4.37
N TYR A 216 -1.67 12.10 -4.40
CA TYR A 216 -2.07 12.80 -3.17
C TYR A 216 -2.88 11.91 -2.24
N ILE A 217 -3.62 10.92 -2.76
CA ILE A 217 -4.27 9.92 -1.91
C ILE A 217 -3.23 9.05 -1.17
N MET A 218 -2.08 8.73 -1.81
CA MET A 218 -0.96 8.04 -1.16
C MET A 218 -0.35 8.92 -0.07
N ILE A 219 -0.05 10.19 -0.37
CA ILE A 219 0.53 11.14 0.59
C ILE A 219 -0.40 11.33 1.79
N ASN A 220 -1.69 11.46 1.55
CA ASN A 220 -2.69 11.63 2.59
C ASN A 220 -2.74 10.40 3.52
N GLU A 221 -2.71 9.19 2.98
CA GLU A 221 -2.72 7.99 3.81
C GLU A 221 -1.36 7.74 4.50
N ALA A 222 -0.25 8.12 3.88
CA ALA A 222 1.08 8.14 4.51
C ALA A 222 1.10 9.09 5.72
N SER A 223 0.52 10.28 5.57
CA SER A 223 0.35 11.23 6.67
C SER A 223 -0.48 10.64 7.83
N ARG A 224 -1.52 9.85 7.52
CA ARG A 224 -2.30 9.14 8.55
C ARG A 224 -1.48 8.05 9.25
N CYS A 225 -0.58 7.38 8.56
CA CYS A 225 0.31 6.41 9.20
C CYS A 225 1.21 7.07 10.26
N LEU A 226 1.67 8.30 10.03
CA LEU A 226 2.38 9.11 11.03
C LEU A 226 1.44 9.59 12.16
N GLU A 227 0.27 10.14 11.81
CA GLU A 227 -0.74 10.61 12.75
C GLU A 227 -1.17 9.52 13.75
N GLU A 228 -1.31 8.30 13.25
CA GLU A 228 -1.72 7.12 14.03
C GLU A 228 -0.53 6.40 14.70
N ASN A 229 0.67 6.94 14.61
CA ASN A 229 1.91 6.36 15.17
C ASN A 229 2.20 4.92 14.69
N ILE A 230 1.82 4.58 13.45
CA ILE A 230 2.21 3.31 12.83
C ILE A 230 3.72 3.30 12.56
N VAL A 231 4.26 4.46 12.24
CA VAL A 231 5.68 4.80 12.29
C VAL A 231 5.84 6.20 12.88
N THR A 232 7.02 6.47 13.45
CA THR A 232 7.32 7.76 14.08
C THR A 232 8.19 8.67 13.21
N ASP A 233 8.70 8.17 12.08
CA ASP A 233 9.64 8.86 11.22
C ASP A 233 9.16 8.75 9.76
N ALA A 234 9.00 9.90 9.10
CA ALA A 234 8.57 10.00 7.71
C ALA A 234 9.57 9.33 6.74
N SER A 235 10.84 9.30 7.08
CA SER A 235 11.87 8.63 6.27
C SER A 235 11.69 7.11 6.18
N ILE A 236 11.05 6.49 7.18
CA ILE A 236 10.69 5.07 7.13
C ILE A 236 9.64 4.85 6.03
N ILE A 237 8.67 5.75 5.89
CA ILE A 237 7.67 5.69 4.82
C ILE A 237 8.33 5.87 3.46
N ASP A 238 9.18 6.88 3.31
CA ASP A 238 9.91 7.13 2.07
C ASP A 238 10.72 5.90 1.64
N PHE A 239 11.48 5.34 2.59
CA PHE A 239 12.25 4.13 2.35
C PHE A 239 11.36 2.94 1.98
N ALA A 240 10.25 2.73 2.70
CA ALA A 240 9.31 1.64 2.43
C ALA A 240 8.67 1.77 1.05
N MET A 241 8.28 2.97 0.64
CA MET A 241 7.67 3.19 -0.67
C MET A 241 8.68 3.03 -1.81
N ILE A 242 9.93 3.49 -1.65
CA ILE A 242 10.99 3.27 -2.64
C ILE A 242 11.28 1.78 -2.80
N THR A 243 11.50 1.07 -1.70
CA THR A 243 11.98 -0.32 -1.73
C THR A 243 10.87 -1.35 -1.86
N GLY A 244 9.65 -1.02 -1.43
CA GLY A 244 8.48 -1.92 -1.47
C GLY A 244 7.61 -1.75 -2.70
N THR A 245 7.55 -0.54 -3.31
CA THR A 245 6.69 -0.26 -4.47
C THR A 245 7.43 0.22 -5.69
N GLY A 246 8.71 0.58 -5.55
CA GLY A 246 9.50 1.20 -6.60
C GLY A 246 9.15 2.68 -6.81
N PHE A 247 8.64 3.39 -5.78
CA PHE A 247 8.49 4.83 -5.86
C PHE A 247 9.83 5.47 -6.27
N PRO A 248 9.83 6.47 -7.18
CA PRO A 248 11.07 6.96 -7.78
C PRO A 248 12.07 7.49 -6.74
N ALA A 249 13.18 6.79 -6.54
CA ALA A 249 14.21 7.15 -5.56
C ALA A 249 14.83 8.54 -5.83
N PHE A 250 14.88 8.97 -7.11
CA PHE A 250 15.41 10.30 -7.46
C PHE A 250 14.52 11.46 -6.98
N ARG A 251 13.28 11.15 -6.51
CA ARG A 251 12.38 12.12 -5.85
C ARG A 251 12.48 12.10 -4.33
N GLY A 252 13.44 11.34 -3.78
CA GLY A 252 13.68 11.26 -2.33
C GLY A 252 12.72 10.36 -1.55
N GLY A 253 11.59 10.00 -2.12
CA GLY A 253 10.50 9.24 -1.49
C GLY A 253 9.17 9.99 -1.55
N LEU A 254 8.13 9.38 -1.02
CA LEU A 254 6.75 9.87 -1.13
C LEU A 254 6.52 11.17 -0.36
N LEU A 255 7.00 11.23 0.90
CA LEU A 255 6.81 12.40 1.77
C LEU A 255 7.84 13.50 1.49
N THR A 256 9.07 13.13 1.12
CA THR A 256 10.06 14.07 0.57
C THR A 256 9.52 14.75 -0.68
N TYR A 257 8.93 14.00 -1.60
CA TYR A 257 8.25 14.56 -2.78
C TYR A 257 7.07 15.47 -2.39
N ALA A 258 6.31 15.11 -1.36
CA ALA A 258 5.21 15.95 -0.87
C ALA A 258 5.71 17.32 -0.38
N ASN A 259 6.83 17.36 0.36
CA ASN A 259 7.46 18.60 0.79
C ASN A 259 7.92 19.46 -0.41
N GLU A 260 8.52 18.82 -1.43
CA GLU A 260 9.03 19.51 -2.63
C GLU A 260 7.90 20.21 -3.41
N ILE A 261 6.75 19.57 -3.58
CA ILE A 261 5.59 20.16 -4.27
C ILE A 261 4.80 21.13 -3.40
N GLY A 262 5.03 21.11 -2.08
CA GLY A 262 4.43 21.98 -1.08
C GLY A 262 3.11 21.44 -0.50
N LEU A 263 3.10 21.21 0.81
CA LEU A 263 1.96 20.61 1.54
C LEU A 263 0.67 21.42 1.42
N ARG A 264 0.75 22.77 1.28
CA ARG A 264 -0.40 23.63 1.05
C ARG A 264 -1.11 23.31 -0.27
N ASN A 265 -0.35 23.11 -1.36
CA ASN A 265 -0.91 22.76 -2.66
C ASN A 265 -1.63 21.40 -2.60
N ILE A 266 -1.04 20.44 -1.89
CA ILE A 266 -1.65 19.11 -1.68
C ILE A 266 -2.95 19.24 -0.89
N LEU A 267 -2.93 19.99 0.21
CA LEU A 267 -4.10 20.18 1.07
C LEU A 267 -5.26 20.84 0.32
N GLU A 268 -4.99 21.88 -0.47
CA GLU A 268 -5.98 22.56 -1.28
C GLU A 268 -6.60 21.63 -2.33
N SER A 269 -5.76 20.85 -3.02
CA SER A 269 -6.22 19.86 -3.99
C SER A 269 -7.05 18.75 -3.33
N LEU A 270 -6.62 18.21 -2.19
CA LEU A 270 -7.37 17.20 -1.46
C LEU A 270 -8.74 17.71 -1.02
N ARG A 271 -8.85 18.96 -0.53
CA ARG A 271 -10.11 19.59 -0.18
C ARG A 271 -11.04 19.77 -1.39
N GLN A 272 -10.47 20.07 -2.56
CA GLN A 272 -11.25 20.14 -3.78
C GLN A 272 -11.71 18.74 -4.22
N PHE A 273 -10.81 17.76 -4.21
CA PHE A 273 -11.14 16.37 -4.56
C PHE A 273 -12.14 15.74 -3.58
N GLU A 274 -12.11 16.10 -2.30
CA GLU A 274 -13.12 15.67 -1.34
C GLU A 274 -14.53 16.14 -1.74
N LYS A 275 -14.67 17.39 -2.21
CA LYS A 275 -15.95 17.94 -2.70
C LYS A 275 -16.42 17.25 -3.98
N ASP A 276 -15.49 16.99 -4.90
CA ASP A 276 -15.80 16.51 -6.25
C ASP A 276 -15.96 14.98 -6.30
N TYR A 277 -15.18 14.24 -5.49
CA TYR A 277 -15.05 12.79 -5.56
C TYR A 277 -15.35 12.06 -4.25
N GLY A 278 -15.64 12.80 -3.19
CA GLY A 278 -16.08 12.25 -1.91
C GLY A 278 -14.99 12.07 -0.87
N SER A 279 -15.45 11.63 0.30
CA SER A 279 -14.70 11.62 1.56
C SER A 279 -13.41 10.78 1.60
N ARG A 280 -13.15 9.96 0.57
CA ARG A 280 -11.86 9.24 0.46
C ARG A 280 -10.67 10.19 0.33
N PHE A 281 -10.92 11.43 -0.13
CA PHE A 281 -9.92 12.49 -0.21
C PHE A 281 -9.89 13.42 1.01
N ALA A 282 -10.72 13.17 2.03
CA ALA A 282 -10.71 13.99 3.26
C ALA A 282 -9.28 14.09 3.81
N PRO A 283 -8.72 15.31 3.98
CA PRO A 283 -7.34 15.46 4.44
C PRO A 283 -7.11 14.88 5.84
N SER A 284 -5.92 14.35 6.10
CA SER A 284 -5.49 13.95 7.45
C SER A 284 -5.33 15.17 8.34
N ASN A 285 -5.52 14.99 9.66
CA ASN A 285 -5.35 16.08 10.61
C ASN A 285 -3.87 16.51 10.70
N LEU A 286 -2.94 15.57 10.56
CA LEU A 286 -1.51 15.89 10.55
C LEU A 286 -1.15 16.78 9.36
N LEU A 287 -1.64 16.49 8.15
CA LEU A 287 -1.38 17.35 6.98
C LEU A 287 -1.95 18.75 7.17
N ILE A 288 -3.17 18.86 7.73
CA ILE A 288 -3.78 20.17 8.04
C ILE A 288 -2.89 20.94 9.02
N LYS A 289 -2.48 20.28 10.11
CA LYS A 289 -1.64 20.87 11.15
C LYS A 289 -0.30 21.37 10.59
N LEU A 290 0.43 20.54 9.82
CA LEU A 290 1.70 20.94 9.23
C LEU A 290 1.56 22.17 8.35
N VAL A 291 0.49 22.26 7.54
CA VAL A 291 0.24 23.44 6.71
C VAL A 291 -0.09 24.68 7.53
N GLU A 292 -0.83 24.54 8.63
CA GLU A 292 -1.18 25.66 9.53
C GLU A 292 0.03 26.17 10.31
N GLU A 293 0.94 25.27 10.71
CA GLU A 293 2.15 25.58 11.45
C GLU A 293 3.32 25.97 10.52
N HIS A 294 3.14 25.93 9.19
CA HIS A 294 4.18 26.17 8.19
C HIS A 294 5.36 25.21 8.30
N GLU A 295 5.08 23.98 8.67
CA GLU A 295 6.04 22.89 8.81
C GLU A 295 5.92 21.91 7.63
N ASP A 296 6.97 21.14 7.43
CA ASP A 296 7.04 20.04 6.46
C ASP A 296 7.07 18.69 7.20
N PHE A 297 6.91 17.58 6.46
CA PHE A 297 7.25 16.28 7.01
C PHE A 297 8.74 16.25 7.32
N GLU A 298 9.12 15.84 8.54
CA GLU A 298 10.53 15.63 8.89
C GLU A 298 11.07 14.43 8.11
N THR A 299 11.61 14.66 6.93
CA THR A 299 12.19 13.64 6.07
C THR A 299 13.71 13.68 6.11
N GLY A 300 14.30 12.65 6.65
CA GLY A 300 15.57 12.15 6.21
C GLY A 300 16.87 12.90 6.46
N GLU A 301 17.25 13.16 7.70
CA GLU A 301 18.69 13.13 8.05
C GLU A 301 19.10 11.83 8.80
N VAL A 302 18.13 11.03 9.23
CA VAL A 302 18.35 9.96 10.22
C VAL A 302 18.87 8.66 9.63
N LEU A 303 18.48 8.27 8.42
CA LEU A 303 18.82 6.94 7.86
C LEU A 303 20.28 6.82 7.36
N TRP A 304 20.98 7.94 7.11
CA TRP A 304 22.35 7.92 6.58
C TRP A 304 23.44 8.19 7.65
N LYS A 305 23.04 8.42 8.91
CA LYS A 305 23.95 8.69 10.01
C LYS A 305 24.15 7.50 10.98
N ARG A 306 23.70 6.28 10.60
CA ARG A 306 23.95 5.07 11.42
C ARG A 306 24.70 4.01 10.66
#